data_722553b17058f72464d43de276ac1eee
#
_entry.id   722553b17058f72464d43de276ac1eee
#
_cell.length_a   1.000
_cell.length_b   1.000
_cell.length_c   1.000
_cell.angle_alpha   90.00
_cell.angle_beta   90.00
_cell.angle_gamma   90.00
#
_symmetry.space_group_name_H-M   'P 1'
#
loop_
_entity.id
_entity.type
_entity.pdbx_description
1 polymer ?
#
loop_
_entity_poly.entity_id
_entity_poly.type
_entity_poly.pdbx_seq_one_letter_code
_entity_poly.pdbx_strand_id
1 'polypeptide(L)'
;MANISKSNKKEKLLSIGKVAEIFSVHKDTLRNWEEKGLITPLRVGSRKDRRYRPEDIEKIMGEKSIVEDLGVDSDKMNLTQLKQFLWKSADILRGSVDSSDYKNYVFGLLFYKRISDVWGEEYNKILDEFQDEEIARADYNHRFDVPEDCRWEVVQNQAENIGQKLNEIFDKITNANSPKLDKIFNNLNFADKDRFSNETLQKLINHFSEYSFGDTYISSDLLGDAYEYLIEQFAADAGKKGGEFYTPREVERVIINILKPHEKDHIYDPTVGSAGFLLEAYHYLKEKAGEEKARSLFLYGQEKNIGTYAIAKINTFLHGLDGADIRRGDTLSDPLFLNADGTLKTFDIVVANFPYSIKEWNSEAFKTNKFGRLDDYEMPPVKNADYAFILHIIKSMNKNGRAGVVVPHGVLFKSDVSGKIREQIIKNDLVEAVIGMPSKLFFGVGIPVALFVLNKNKTKERKNKILVIDAEKDFEEGKKQNRLRKKDIEKVTKAFEGYKDIEKYARVVDIKEIEDNEFNLNIRRFVDTSEEEETIDVKEVVVDLKNLEKERDQIFH
;
A
#
# COMPACT_ATOMS: atom_id res chain seq x y z
N MET A 1 26.38 -16.86 -59.65
CA MET A 1 25.81 -17.79 -58.64
C MET A 1 26.41 -17.44 -57.29
N ALA A 2 25.69 -16.72 -56.47
CA ALA A 2 26.10 -16.41 -55.13
C ALA A 2 24.93 -16.76 -54.21
N ASN A 3 25.14 -17.81 -53.41
CA ASN A 3 24.21 -18.29 -52.39
C ASN A 3 24.10 -17.26 -51.26
N ILE A 4 22.92 -16.68 -51.08
CA ILE A 4 22.57 -15.90 -49.90
C ILE A 4 21.95 -16.87 -48.91
N SER A 5 22.71 -17.18 -47.86
CA SER A 5 22.23 -17.94 -46.69
C SER A 5 21.20 -17.11 -45.94
N LYS A 6 19.94 -17.55 -45.96
CA LYS A 6 18.88 -17.04 -45.05
C LYS A 6 19.21 -17.44 -43.63
N SER A 7 19.63 -16.49 -42.79
CA SER A 7 19.74 -16.69 -41.36
C SER A 7 18.33 -16.79 -40.78
N ASN A 8 17.95 -17.96 -40.27
CA ASN A 8 16.74 -18.20 -39.48
C ASN A 8 16.85 -17.46 -38.15
N LYS A 9 16.38 -16.22 -38.07
CA LYS A 9 16.01 -15.62 -36.78
C LYS A 9 14.76 -16.37 -36.28
N LYS A 10 14.93 -17.23 -35.28
CA LYS A 10 13.77 -17.78 -34.51
C LYS A 10 12.98 -16.60 -33.92
N GLU A 11 11.84 -16.29 -34.50
CA GLU A 11 10.89 -15.31 -33.98
C GLU A 11 10.49 -15.71 -32.54
N LYS A 12 10.67 -14.79 -31.61
CA LYS A 12 10.39 -15.01 -30.19
C LYS A 12 8.88 -14.85 -29.95
N LEU A 13 8.12 -15.93 -30.03
CA LEU A 13 6.67 -15.97 -29.82
C LEU A 13 6.29 -15.45 -28.42
N LEU A 14 5.26 -14.62 -28.34
CA LEU A 14 4.73 -14.06 -27.09
C LEU A 14 3.85 -15.09 -26.37
N SER A 15 3.90 -15.12 -25.04
CA SER A 15 2.98 -15.92 -24.21
C SER A 15 1.64 -15.20 -24.03
N ILE A 16 0.57 -15.94 -23.70
CA ILE A 16 -0.74 -15.36 -23.38
C ILE A 16 -0.67 -14.32 -22.24
N GLY A 17 0.23 -14.52 -21.27
CA GLY A 17 0.47 -13.54 -20.21
C GLY A 17 1.05 -12.24 -20.74
N LYS A 18 2.03 -12.32 -21.67
CA LYS A 18 2.64 -11.14 -22.27
C LYS A 18 1.67 -10.38 -23.18
N VAL A 19 0.82 -11.09 -23.92
CA VAL A 19 -0.22 -10.47 -24.76
C VAL A 19 -1.31 -9.84 -23.88
N ALA A 20 -1.68 -10.47 -22.76
CA ALA A 20 -2.60 -9.90 -21.79
C ALA A 20 -2.07 -8.58 -21.19
N GLU A 21 -0.78 -8.51 -20.90
CA GLU A 21 -0.11 -7.25 -20.50
C GLU A 21 -0.16 -6.18 -21.58
N ILE A 22 0.16 -6.55 -22.83
CA ILE A 22 0.18 -5.60 -23.98
C ILE A 22 -1.21 -4.96 -24.19
N PHE A 23 -2.27 -5.74 -24.12
CA PHE A 23 -3.65 -5.25 -24.27
C PHE A 23 -4.30 -4.80 -22.97
N SER A 24 -3.61 -4.90 -21.83
CA SER A 24 -4.12 -4.57 -20.48
C SER A 24 -5.44 -5.27 -20.12
N VAL A 25 -5.57 -6.55 -20.51
CA VAL A 25 -6.75 -7.37 -20.27
C VAL A 25 -6.41 -8.65 -19.49
N HIS A 26 -7.42 -9.25 -18.86
CA HIS A 26 -7.24 -10.56 -18.23
C HIS A 26 -7.03 -11.66 -19.27
N LYS A 27 -6.30 -12.74 -18.92
CA LYS A 27 -6.05 -13.88 -19.82
C LYS A 27 -7.33 -14.54 -20.34
N ASP A 28 -8.42 -14.48 -19.57
CA ASP A 28 -9.72 -15.01 -19.98
C ASP A 28 -10.38 -14.15 -21.05
N THR A 29 -10.14 -12.85 -21.06
CA THR A 29 -10.55 -11.96 -22.15
C THR A 29 -9.89 -12.36 -23.47
N LEU A 30 -8.59 -12.69 -23.48
CA LEU A 30 -7.90 -13.19 -24.68
C LEU A 30 -8.44 -14.55 -25.12
N ARG A 31 -8.87 -15.42 -24.22
CA ARG A 31 -9.51 -16.69 -24.56
C ARG A 31 -10.87 -16.46 -25.25
N ASN A 32 -11.63 -15.49 -24.74
CA ASN A 32 -12.91 -15.08 -25.31
C ASN A 32 -12.73 -14.47 -26.71
N TRP A 33 -11.67 -13.67 -26.92
CA TRP A 33 -11.32 -13.14 -28.23
C TRP A 33 -10.91 -14.24 -29.22
N GLU A 34 -10.17 -15.26 -28.76
CA GLU A 34 -9.86 -16.46 -29.56
C GLU A 34 -11.15 -17.18 -30.00
N GLU A 35 -12.09 -17.40 -29.07
CA GLU A 35 -13.38 -18.03 -29.34
C GLU A 35 -14.24 -17.23 -30.35
N LYS A 36 -14.13 -15.90 -30.31
CA LYS A 36 -14.79 -15.00 -31.27
C LYS A 36 -14.03 -14.83 -32.58
N GLY A 37 -12.84 -15.45 -32.73
CA GLY A 37 -12.01 -15.33 -33.94
C GLY A 37 -11.28 -14.00 -34.12
N LEU A 38 -11.26 -13.16 -33.08
CA LEU A 38 -10.62 -11.83 -33.12
C LEU A 38 -9.10 -11.90 -32.96
N ILE A 39 -8.58 -12.97 -32.34
CA ILE A 39 -7.15 -13.23 -32.18
C ILE A 39 -6.88 -14.73 -32.38
N THR A 40 -5.79 -15.08 -33.08
CA THR A 40 -5.48 -16.47 -33.39
C THR A 40 -4.13 -16.87 -32.80
N PRO A 41 -4.09 -17.68 -31.71
CA PRO A 41 -2.84 -18.16 -31.15
C PRO A 41 -2.28 -19.36 -31.92
N LEU A 42 -0.96 -19.47 -31.94
CA LEU A 42 -0.26 -20.69 -32.28
C LEU A 42 -0.27 -21.65 -31.08
N ARG A 43 -0.46 -22.94 -31.34
CA ARG A 43 -0.39 -23.98 -30.31
C ARG A 43 0.98 -24.63 -30.35
N VAL A 44 1.80 -24.43 -29.31
CA VAL A 44 3.20 -24.84 -29.27
C VAL A 44 3.46 -25.83 -28.14
N GLY A 45 4.28 -26.86 -28.43
CA GLY A 45 4.69 -27.89 -27.46
C GLY A 45 3.64 -28.96 -27.20
N SER A 46 4.01 -29.99 -26.41
CA SER A 46 3.15 -31.14 -26.07
C SER A 46 1.90 -30.74 -25.27
N ARG A 47 1.97 -29.62 -24.52
CA ARG A 47 0.85 -29.04 -23.75
C ARG A 47 -0.04 -28.11 -24.57
N LYS A 48 0.25 -27.93 -25.87
CA LYS A 48 -0.48 -27.01 -26.77
C LYS A 48 -0.61 -25.59 -26.20
N ASP A 49 0.46 -25.07 -25.59
CA ASP A 49 0.47 -23.72 -25.01
C ASP A 49 0.17 -22.66 -26.04
N ARG A 50 -0.64 -21.67 -25.68
CA ARG A 50 -0.97 -20.51 -26.52
C ARG A 50 0.25 -19.62 -26.69
N ARG A 51 0.65 -19.36 -27.94
CA ARG A 51 1.72 -18.45 -28.31
C ARG A 51 1.23 -17.56 -29.45
N TYR A 52 1.69 -16.33 -29.48
CA TYR A 52 1.26 -15.32 -30.45
C TYR A 52 2.49 -14.76 -31.16
N ARG A 53 2.37 -14.47 -32.44
CA ARG A 53 3.42 -13.79 -33.19
C ARG A 53 3.39 -12.29 -32.85
N PRO A 54 4.54 -11.65 -32.61
CA PRO A 54 4.58 -10.20 -32.38
C PRO A 54 3.91 -9.40 -33.50
N GLU A 55 4.12 -9.80 -34.75
CA GLU A 55 3.56 -9.16 -35.95
C GLU A 55 2.01 -9.16 -35.94
N ASP A 56 1.38 -10.27 -35.51
CA ASP A 56 -0.09 -10.37 -35.43
C ASP A 56 -0.63 -9.42 -34.36
N ILE A 57 0.09 -9.27 -33.24
CA ILE A 57 -0.26 -8.34 -32.15
C ILE A 57 -0.07 -6.88 -32.59
N GLU A 58 1.08 -6.56 -33.24
CA GLU A 58 1.36 -5.22 -33.76
C GLU A 58 0.34 -4.81 -34.83
N LYS A 59 -0.08 -5.76 -35.69
CA LYS A 59 -1.11 -5.52 -36.70
C LYS A 59 -2.46 -5.18 -36.08
N ILE A 60 -2.90 -5.93 -35.05
CA ILE A 60 -4.14 -5.66 -34.33
C ILE A 60 -4.09 -4.29 -33.66
N MET A 61 -2.96 -3.92 -33.05
CA MET A 61 -2.77 -2.60 -32.45
C MET A 61 -2.74 -1.46 -33.46
N GLY A 62 -2.32 -1.73 -34.70
CA GLY A 62 -2.26 -0.74 -35.78
C GLY A 62 -3.57 -0.54 -36.53
N GLU A 63 -4.51 -1.46 -36.44
CA GLU A 63 -5.84 -1.37 -37.08
C GLU A 63 -6.88 -0.85 -36.07
N LYS A 64 -7.13 0.46 -36.09
CA LYS A 64 -8.00 1.17 -35.13
C LYS A 64 -9.41 0.52 -35.00
N SER A 65 -9.98 0.05 -36.10
CA SER A 65 -11.30 -0.62 -36.12
C SER A 65 -11.32 -1.98 -35.40
N ILE A 66 -10.25 -2.76 -35.49
CA ILE A 66 -10.14 -4.05 -34.81
C ILE A 66 -9.95 -3.86 -33.31
N VAL A 67 -9.18 -2.84 -32.91
CA VAL A 67 -8.95 -2.50 -31.49
C VAL A 67 -10.25 -2.05 -30.81
N GLU A 68 -11.10 -1.28 -31.52
CA GLU A 68 -12.42 -0.89 -31.05
C GLU A 68 -13.37 -2.10 -30.92
N ASP A 69 -13.39 -3.03 -31.90
CA ASP A 69 -14.16 -4.28 -31.84
C ASP A 69 -13.69 -5.22 -30.70
N LEU A 70 -12.41 -5.14 -30.33
CA LEU A 70 -11.84 -5.85 -29.20
C LEU A 70 -12.19 -5.21 -27.83
N GLY A 71 -12.80 -4.01 -27.82
CA GLY A 71 -13.09 -3.24 -26.61
C GLY A 71 -11.83 -2.72 -25.94
N VAL A 72 -10.72 -2.55 -26.69
CA VAL A 72 -9.45 -1.95 -26.24
C VAL A 72 -9.41 -0.53 -26.80
N ASP A 73 -9.50 0.45 -25.93
CA ASP A 73 -9.35 1.86 -26.28
C ASP A 73 -7.87 2.17 -26.55
N SER A 74 -7.48 2.27 -27.83
CA SER A 74 -6.09 2.49 -28.24
C SER A 74 -5.56 3.87 -27.84
N ASP A 75 -6.46 4.80 -27.55
CA ASP A 75 -6.11 6.17 -27.20
C ASP A 75 -5.88 6.32 -25.68
N LYS A 76 -6.21 5.31 -24.87
CA LYS A 76 -6.02 5.30 -23.41
C LYS A 76 -4.73 4.60 -23.00
N MET A 77 -4.05 5.21 -22.06
CA MET A 77 -2.82 4.66 -21.48
C MET A 77 -3.15 3.47 -20.55
N ASN A 78 -2.42 2.36 -20.69
CA ASN A 78 -2.54 1.25 -19.76
C ASN A 78 -1.63 1.43 -18.53
N LEU A 79 -1.85 0.61 -17.49
CA LEU A 79 -1.12 0.72 -16.22
C LEU A 79 0.41 0.63 -16.40
N THR A 80 0.90 -0.24 -17.27
CA THR A 80 2.33 -0.41 -17.50
C THR A 80 2.93 0.83 -18.18
N GLN A 81 2.25 1.37 -19.18
CA GLN A 81 2.66 2.59 -19.87
C GLN A 81 2.64 3.79 -18.91
N LEU A 82 1.58 3.92 -18.11
CA LEU A 82 1.46 5.00 -17.12
C LEU A 82 2.57 4.91 -16.05
N LYS A 83 2.87 3.73 -15.53
CA LYS A 83 3.99 3.52 -14.61
C LYS A 83 5.33 3.93 -15.21
N GLN A 84 5.60 3.55 -16.46
CA GLN A 84 6.83 3.93 -17.17
C GLN A 84 6.90 5.44 -17.42
N PHE A 85 5.79 6.03 -17.84
CA PHE A 85 5.68 7.47 -18.06
C PHE A 85 5.95 8.26 -16.77
N LEU A 86 5.29 7.90 -15.67
CA LEU A 86 5.50 8.56 -14.38
C LEU A 86 6.90 8.34 -13.83
N TRP A 87 7.50 7.16 -14.03
CA TRP A 87 8.89 6.91 -13.62
C TRP A 87 9.88 7.77 -14.39
N LYS A 88 9.63 8.00 -15.68
CA LYS A 88 10.46 8.89 -16.52
C LYS A 88 10.47 10.34 -16.02
N SER A 89 9.39 10.82 -15.40
CA SER A 89 9.36 12.14 -14.77
C SER A 89 10.36 12.26 -13.59
N ALA A 90 10.54 11.17 -12.84
CA ALA A 90 11.57 11.09 -11.78
C ALA A 90 12.99 11.12 -12.37
N ASP A 91 13.21 10.46 -13.54
CA ASP A 91 14.51 10.48 -14.22
C ASP A 91 14.90 11.89 -14.72
N ILE A 92 13.93 12.74 -15.09
CA ILE A 92 14.18 14.13 -15.49
C ILE A 92 14.73 14.94 -14.29
N LEU A 93 14.30 14.65 -13.07
CA LEU A 93 14.76 15.31 -11.85
C LEU A 93 16.02 14.70 -11.25
N ARG A 94 16.43 13.52 -11.73
CA ARG A 94 17.62 12.81 -11.23
C ARG A 94 18.87 13.65 -11.51
N GLY A 95 19.66 13.92 -10.46
CA GLY A 95 20.84 14.77 -10.51
C GLY A 95 20.59 16.24 -10.16
N SER A 96 19.34 16.69 -10.12
CA SER A 96 18.97 18.05 -9.68
C SER A 96 18.49 18.08 -8.23
N VAL A 97 17.90 16.97 -7.76
CA VAL A 97 17.31 16.84 -6.42
C VAL A 97 17.69 15.47 -5.83
N ASP A 98 17.86 15.40 -4.52
CA ASP A 98 18.11 14.14 -3.81
C ASP A 98 16.96 13.15 -4.01
N SER A 99 17.29 11.86 -4.06
CA SER A 99 16.30 10.78 -4.28
C SER A 99 15.19 10.75 -3.21
N SER A 100 15.46 11.25 -2.01
CA SER A 100 14.46 11.39 -0.94
C SER A 100 13.43 12.49 -1.21
N ASP A 101 13.77 13.49 -2.02
CA ASP A 101 12.99 14.72 -2.20
C ASP A 101 12.23 14.79 -3.53
N TYR A 102 12.81 14.26 -4.64
CA TYR A 102 12.19 14.39 -5.96
C TYR A 102 10.78 13.78 -6.05
N LYS A 103 10.48 12.77 -5.21
CA LYS A 103 9.14 12.19 -5.11
C LYS A 103 8.05 13.25 -4.84
N ASN A 104 8.32 14.17 -3.92
CA ASN A 104 7.35 15.20 -3.56
C ASN A 104 7.05 16.11 -4.76
N TYR A 105 8.08 16.47 -5.53
CA TYR A 105 7.94 17.32 -6.72
C TYR A 105 7.17 16.63 -7.84
N VAL A 106 7.47 15.35 -8.11
CA VAL A 106 6.73 14.55 -9.09
C VAL A 106 5.27 14.41 -8.68
N PHE A 107 5.02 14.10 -7.41
CA PHE A 107 3.67 13.93 -6.88
C PHE A 107 2.86 15.23 -6.91
N GLY A 108 3.48 16.34 -6.54
CA GLY A 108 2.82 17.64 -6.58
C GLY A 108 2.43 18.06 -8.00
N LEU A 109 3.34 17.86 -8.98
CA LEU A 109 3.05 18.17 -10.39
C LEU A 109 2.01 17.23 -10.99
N LEU A 110 2.08 15.94 -10.70
CA LEU A 110 1.08 14.96 -11.12
C LEU A 110 -0.30 15.35 -10.62
N PHE A 111 -0.40 15.70 -9.32
CA PHE A 111 -1.66 16.11 -8.74
C PHE A 111 -2.17 17.42 -9.34
N TYR A 112 -1.30 18.42 -9.50
CA TYR A 112 -1.66 19.68 -10.16
C TYR A 112 -2.17 19.45 -11.59
N LYS A 113 -1.45 18.66 -12.39
CA LYS A 113 -1.89 18.31 -13.75
C LYS A 113 -3.25 17.63 -13.73
N ARG A 114 -3.44 16.65 -12.82
CA ARG A 114 -4.71 15.93 -12.65
C ARG A 114 -5.87 16.85 -12.35
N ILE A 115 -5.77 17.72 -11.34
CA ILE A 115 -6.88 18.60 -10.97
C ILE A 115 -7.18 19.63 -12.06
N SER A 116 -6.15 20.12 -12.78
CA SER A 116 -6.34 21.03 -13.91
C SER A 116 -7.08 20.37 -15.08
N ASP A 117 -6.69 19.16 -15.45
CA ASP A 117 -7.32 18.42 -16.55
C ASP A 117 -8.76 18.01 -16.21
N VAL A 118 -8.98 17.55 -14.98
CA VAL A 118 -10.33 17.21 -14.50
C VAL A 118 -11.23 18.43 -14.50
N TRP A 119 -10.74 19.58 -14.01
CA TRP A 119 -11.47 20.83 -14.06
C TRP A 119 -11.89 21.19 -15.50
N GLY A 120 -10.96 21.04 -16.46
CA GLY A 120 -11.23 21.30 -17.88
C GLY A 120 -12.31 20.36 -18.47
N GLU A 121 -12.29 19.09 -18.11
CA GLU A 121 -13.33 18.12 -18.51
C GLU A 121 -14.70 18.46 -17.91
N GLU A 122 -14.72 18.79 -16.60
CA GLU A 122 -15.96 19.21 -15.91
C GLU A 122 -16.53 20.49 -16.51
N TYR A 123 -15.67 21.50 -16.76
CA TYR A 123 -16.06 22.74 -17.40
C TYR A 123 -16.70 22.50 -18.78
N ASN A 124 -16.03 21.76 -19.66
CA ASN A 124 -16.54 21.48 -21.00
C ASN A 124 -17.88 20.71 -20.96
N LYS A 125 -18.00 19.73 -20.08
CA LYS A 125 -19.23 18.97 -19.91
C LYS A 125 -20.41 19.85 -19.48
N ILE A 126 -20.19 20.74 -18.51
CA ILE A 126 -21.21 21.65 -18.00
C ILE A 126 -21.57 22.69 -19.07
N LEU A 127 -20.58 23.22 -19.79
CA LEU A 127 -20.78 24.16 -20.87
C LEU A 127 -21.62 23.53 -22.01
N ASP A 128 -21.33 22.27 -22.37
CA ASP A 128 -22.10 21.54 -23.39
C ASP A 128 -23.55 21.29 -22.96
N GLU A 129 -23.77 21.03 -21.66
CA GLU A 129 -25.10 20.77 -21.10
C GLU A 129 -25.95 22.03 -20.95
N PHE A 130 -25.36 23.10 -20.40
CA PHE A 130 -26.11 24.32 -20.02
C PHE A 130 -25.92 25.48 -21.00
N GLN A 131 -24.91 25.45 -21.87
CA GLN A 131 -24.56 26.51 -22.82
C GLN A 131 -24.34 27.88 -22.13
N ASP A 132 -23.86 27.87 -20.88
CA ASP A 132 -23.67 29.03 -20.03
C ASP A 132 -22.29 28.97 -19.37
N GLU A 133 -21.43 29.94 -19.71
CA GLU A 133 -20.06 30.02 -19.18
C GLU A 133 -20.00 30.33 -17.68
N GLU A 134 -20.96 31.15 -17.15
CA GLU A 134 -20.98 31.48 -15.73
C GLU A 134 -21.29 30.25 -14.89
N ILE A 135 -22.26 29.44 -15.33
CA ILE A 135 -22.58 28.15 -14.71
C ILE A 135 -21.40 27.18 -14.86
N ALA A 136 -20.77 27.13 -16.02
CA ALA A 136 -19.64 26.22 -16.26
C ALA A 136 -18.40 26.59 -15.44
N ARG A 137 -18.22 27.84 -15.05
CA ARG A 137 -17.09 28.33 -14.22
C ARG A 137 -17.36 28.29 -12.72
N ALA A 138 -18.60 28.05 -12.29
CA ALA A 138 -18.97 28.15 -10.88
C ALA A 138 -18.31 27.05 -10.03
N ASP A 139 -17.61 27.44 -8.97
CA ASP A 139 -16.79 26.59 -8.10
C ASP A 139 -17.54 25.35 -7.56
N TYR A 140 -18.84 25.53 -7.24
CA TYR A 140 -19.68 24.44 -6.71
C TYR A 140 -19.97 23.33 -7.73
N ASN A 141 -19.63 23.52 -9.01
CA ASN A 141 -19.77 22.53 -10.07
C ASN A 141 -18.50 21.70 -10.28
N HIS A 142 -17.40 22.03 -9.58
CA HIS A 142 -16.11 21.38 -9.73
C HIS A 142 -15.66 20.66 -8.45
N ARG A 143 -14.97 19.55 -8.63
CA ARG A 143 -14.34 18.83 -7.50
C ARG A 143 -13.25 19.66 -6.82
N PHE A 144 -12.53 20.44 -7.60
CA PHE A 144 -11.50 21.37 -7.17
C PHE A 144 -11.67 22.69 -7.92
N ASP A 145 -11.51 23.79 -7.22
CA ASP A 145 -11.42 25.10 -7.86
C ASP A 145 -10.01 25.30 -8.42
N VAL A 146 -9.92 25.55 -9.74
CA VAL A 146 -8.67 25.87 -10.45
C VAL A 146 -8.82 27.24 -11.10
N PRO A 147 -8.36 28.33 -10.43
CA PRO A 147 -8.44 29.68 -10.99
C PRO A 147 -7.87 29.76 -12.41
N GLU A 148 -8.39 30.68 -13.23
CA GLU A 148 -8.05 30.77 -14.65
C GLU A 148 -6.54 30.93 -14.89
N ASP A 149 -5.86 31.73 -14.08
CA ASP A 149 -4.42 31.94 -14.14
C ASP A 149 -3.58 30.84 -13.47
N CYS A 150 -4.25 29.75 -13.03
CA CYS A 150 -3.65 28.56 -12.41
C CYS A 150 -3.87 27.29 -13.22
N ARG A 151 -4.47 27.34 -14.42
CA ARG A 151 -4.64 26.19 -15.28
C ARG A 151 -3.33 25.72 -15.88
N TRP A 152 -3.26 24.46 -16.29
CA TRP A 152 -2.02 23.84 -16.78
C TRP A 152 -1.42 24.59 -17.96
N GLU A 153 -2.23 25.11 -18.87
CA GLU A 153 -1.82 25.85 -20.06
C GLU A 153 -1.01 27.10 -19.70
N VAL A 154 -1.27 27.71 -18.54
CA VAL A 154 -0.56 28.91 -18.09
C VAL A 154 0.91 28.59 -17.83
N VAL A 155 1.22 27.47 -17.14
CA VAL A 155 2.60 27.07 -16.87
C VAL A 155 3.27 26.45 -18.09
N GLN A 156 2.51 25.77 -18.94
CA GLN A 156 3.01 25.21 -20.19
C GLN A 156 3.55 26.27 -21.15
N ASN A 157 2.90 27.44 -21.19
CA ASN A 157 3.30 28.57 -22.02
C ASN A 157 4.32 29.53 -21.34
N GLN A 158 4.75 29.22 -20.11
CA GLN A 158 5.70 30.04 -19.35
C GLN A 158 7.14 29.73 -19.80
N ALA A 159 7.85 30.75 -20.34
CA ALA A 159 9.23 30.58 -20.83
C ALA A 159 10.29 30.84 -19.73
N GLU A 160 10.03 31.78 -18.83
CA GLU A 160 10.97 32.23 -17.80
C GLU A 160 10.33 32.20 -16.40
N ASN A 161 11.18 32.09 -15.37
CA ASN A 161 10.73 32.07 -13.96
C ASN A 161 9.65 31.00 -13.68
N ILE A 162 9.73 29.87 -14.34
CA ILE A 162 8.76 28.75 -14.28
C ILE A 162 8.56 28.30 -12.83
N GLY A 163 9.65 28.16 -12.06
CA GLY A 163 9.59 27.73 -10.66
C GLY A 163 8.84 28.71 -9.76
N GLN A 164 9.00 30.01 -9.96
CA GLN A 164 8.24 31.03 -9.22
C GLN A 164 6.75 30.97 -9.58
N LYS A 165 6.44 30.82 -10.88
CA LYS A 165 5.07 30.70 -11.35
C LYS A 165 4.37 29.45 -10.78
N LEU A 166 5.07 28.32 -10.71
CA LEU A 166 4.55 27.10 -10.08
C LEU A 166 4.23 27.31 -8.60
N ASN A 167 5.12 27.95 -7.83
CA ASN A 167 4.87 28.24 -6.41
C ASN A 167 3.64 29.15 -6.24
N GLU A 168 3.50 30.21 -7.05
CA GLU A 168 2.34 31.10 -7.05
C GLU A 168 1.04 30.36 -7.36
N ILE A 169 1.06 29.45 -8.35
CA ILE A 169 -0.09 28.62 -8.72
C ILE A 169 -0.49 27.72 -7.57
N PHE A 170 0.48 27.06 -6.91
CA PHE A 170 0.20 26.17 -5.79
C PHE A 170 -0.41 26.89 -4.58
N ASP A 171 0.08 28.09 -4.29
CA ASP A 171 -0.49 28.95 -3.23
C ASP A 171 -1.94 29.34 -3.57
N LYS A 172 -2.21 29.76 -4.80
CA LYS A 172 -3.56 30.13 -5.24
C LYS A 172 -4.53 28.96 -5.21
N ILE A 173 -4.12 27.80 -5.75
CA ILE A 173 -4.94 26.57 -5.74
C ILE A 173 -5.21 26.13 -4.30
N THR A 174 -4.20 26.17 -3.41
CA THR A 174 -4.39 25.86 -2.00
C THR A 174 -5.43 26.77 -1.34
N ASN A 175 -5.31 28.08 -1.56
CA ASN A 175 -6.24 29.05 -0.98
C ASN A 175 -7.66 28.90 -1.50
N ALA A 176 -7.83 28.68 -2.80
CA ALA A 176 -9.12 28.45 -3.45
C ALA A 176 -9.82 27.18 -2.93
N ASN A 177 -9.05 26.18 -2.50
CA ASN A 177 -9.56 24.89 -2.03
C ASN A 177 -9.38 24.65 -0.53
N SER A 178 -9.20 25.70 0.28
CA SER A 178 -9.09 25.54 1.73
C SER A 178 -10.44 25.16 2.35
N PRO A 179 -10.49 24.26 3.33
CA PRO A 179 -9.36 23.53 3.95
C PRO A 179 -8.96 22.22 3.23
N LYS A 180 -9.60 21.89 2.11
CA LYS A 180 -9.47 20.59 1.41
C LYS A 180 -8.02 20.30 0.98
N LEU A 181 -7.29 21.31 0.44
CA LEU A 181 -5.93 21.18 -0.06
C LEU A 181 -4.86 21.82 0.85
N ASP A 182 -5.22 22.18 2.09
CA ASP A 182 -4.26 22.77 3.03
C ASP A 182 -3.00 21.90 3.17
N LYS A 183 -1.85 22.56 3.07
CA LYS A 183 -0.51 21.97 3.29
C LYS A 183 -0.06 20.89 2.28
N ILE A 184 -0.83 20.62 1.22
CA ILE A 184 -0.45 19.59 0.22
C ILE A 184 0.81 20.00 -0.54
N PHE A 185 0.94 21.27 -0.91
CA PHE A 185 2.07 21.78 -1.68
C PHE A 185 3.17 22.44 -0.83
N ASN A 186 3.03 22.50 0.50
CA ASN A 186 3.93 23.26 1.37
C ASN A 186 5.40 22.82 1.37
N ASN A 187 5.69 21.59 0.93
CA ASN A 187 7.05 21.06 0.85
C ASN A 187 7.69 21.27 -0.52
N LEU A 188 7.00 21.97 -1.42
CA LEU A 188 7.46 22.18 -2.78
C LEU A 188 8.01 23.59 -2.93
N ASN A 189 9.25 23.70 -3.39
CA ASN A 189 9.86 24.97 -3.75
C ASN A 189 10.56 24.83 -5.11
N PHE A 190 9.81 25.05 -6.18
CA PHE A 190 10.33 25.03 -7.54
C PHE A 190 11.16 26.26 -7.90
N ALA A 191 11.07 27.34 -7.10
CA ALA A 191 11.84 28.57 -7.31
C ALA A 191 13.31 28.48 -6.85
N ASP A 192 13.69 27.38 -6.23
CA ASP A 192 15.07 27.10 -5.81
C ASP A 192 15.96 26.88 -7.05
N LYS A 193 16.72 27.92 -7.43
CA LYS A 193 17.56 27.94 -8.64
C LYS A 193 18.78 27.03 -8.53
N ASP A 194 19.20 26.66 -7.30
CA ASP A 194 20.29 25.71 -7.09
C ASP A 194 19.85 24.27 -7.41
N ARG A 195 18.55 24.01 -7.31
CA ARG A 195 17.94 22.70 -7.60
C ARG A 195 17.32 22.63 -8.99
N PHE A 196 16.69 23.71 -9.47
CA PHE A 196 15.90 23.70 -10.71
C PHE A 196 16.30 24.79 -11.67
N SER A 197 16.82 24.39 -12.83
CA SER A 197 16.93 25.30 -13.97
C SER A 197 15.58 25.42 -14.68
N ASN A 198 15.32 26.55 -15.37
CA ASN A 198 14.14 26.69 -16.23
C ASN A 198 14.08 25.58 -17.28
N GLU A 199 15.23 25.12 -17.82
CA GLU A 199 15.29 24.05 -18.79
C GLU A 199 14.79 22.71 -18.21
N THR A 200 15.19 22.37 -16.97
CA THR A 200 14.73 21.16 -16.28
C THR A 200 13.22 21.21 -16.04
N LEU A 201 12.71 22.34 -15.55
CA LEU A 201 11.29 22.52 -15.31
C LEU A 201 10.48 22.48 -16.63
N GLN A 202 10.98 23.09 -17.70
CA GLN A 202 10.35 23.03 -19.01
C GLN A 202 10.25 21.60 -19.55
N LYS A 203 11.33 20.81 -19.41
CA LYS A 203 11.32 19.39 -19.78
C LYS A 203 10.27 18.61 -19.02
N LEU A 204 10.15 18.87 -17.71
CA LEU A 204 9.19 18.20 -16.84
C LEU A 204 7.74 18.58 -17.19
N ILE A 205 7.47 19.88 -17.41
CA ILE A 205 6.15 20.37 -17.83
C ILE A 205 5.78 19.80 -19.20
N ASN A 206 6.70 19.82 -20.19
CA ASN A 206 6.46 19.26 -21.50
C ASN A 206 6.16 17.77 -21.42
N HIS A 207 6.89 17.02 -20.59
CA HIS A 207 6.63 15.61 -20.35
C HIS A 207 5.20 15.37 -19.83
N PHE A 208 4.76 16.08 -18.79
CA PHE A 208 3.38 15.95 -18.29
C PHE A 208 2.32 16.45 -19.27
N SER A 209 2.69 17.29 -20.22
CA SER A 209 1.79 17.81 -21.28
C SER A 209 1.56 16.83 -22.43
N GLU A 210 2.33 15.72 -22.50
CA GLU A 210 2.16 14.71 -23.57
C GLU A 210 0.79 14.03 -23.52
N TYR A 211 0.14 13.98 -22.33
CA TYR A 211 -1.14 13.30 -22.13
C TYR A 211 -2.08 14.12 -21.25
N SER A 212 -3.39 13.86 -21.41
CA SER A 212 -4.39 14.31 -20.44
C SER A 212 -4.45 13.34 -19.26
N PHE A 213 -4.62 13.89 -18.06
CA PHE A 213 -4.86 13.14 -16.82
C PHE A 213 -6.30 13.30 -16.32
N GLY A 214 -7.23 13.73 -17.17
CA GLY A 214 -8.65 13.79 -16.87
C GLY A 214 -9.29 12.41 -16.71
N ASP A 215 -10.52 12.35 -16.19
CA ASP A 215 -11.25 11.09 -15.94
C ASP A 215 -11.60 10.36 -17.24
N THR A 216 -11.79 11.09 -18.33
CA THR A 216 -12.09 10.54 -19.65
C THR A 216 -10.92 9.75 -20.21
N TYR A 217 -9.69 10.19 -19.93
CA TYR A 217 -8.47 9.59 -20.46
C TYR A 217 -7.82 8.59 -19.52
N ILE A 218 -7.73 8.90 -18.21
CA ILE A 218 -7.16 8.03 -17.17
C ILE A 218 -8.12 7.94 -16.00
N SER A 219 -8.65 6.73 -15.75
CA SER A 219 -9.53 6.51 -14.59
C SER A 219 -8.80 6.73 -13.26
N SER A 220 -9.55 7.11 -12.22
CA SER A 220 -9.00 7.29 -10.87
C SER A 220 -8.33 6.02 -10.34
N ASP A 221 -8.92 4.83 -10.57
CA ASP A 221 -8.31 3.56 -10.16
C ASP A 221 -6.95 3.34 -10.82
N LEU A 222 -6.86 3.58 -12.13
CA LEU A 222 -5.62 3.39 -12.89
C LEU A 222 -4.52 4.35 -12.44
N LEU A 223 -4.89 5.62 -12.23
CA LEU A 223 -3.95 6.65 -11.78
C LEU A 223 -3.50 6.40 -10.34
N GLY A 224 -4.43 6.00 -9.47
CA GLY A 224 -4.13 5.61 -8.11
C GLY A 224 -3.18 4.42 -8.03
N ASP A 225 -3.43 3.34 -8.77
CA ASP A 225 -2.53 2.17 -8.84
C ASP A 225 -1.13 2.53 -9.36
N ALA A 226 -1.03 3.46 -10.30
CA ALA A 226 0.26 3.94 -10.80
C ALA A 226 0.98 4.82 -9.76
N TYR A 227 0.24 5.62 -9.01
CA TYR A 227 0.76 6.42 -7.91
C TYR A 227 1.27 5.56 -6.76
N GLU A 228 0.52 4.53 -6.34
CA GLU A 228 0.98 3.56 -5.34
C GLU A 228 2.26 2.84 -5.78
N TYR A 229 2.36 2.46 -7.05
CA TYR A 229 3.61 1.91 -7.60
C TYR A 229 4.79 2.88 -7.45
N LEU A 230 4.60 4.18 -7.70
CA LEU A 230 5.67 5.16 -7.49
C LEU A 230 6.03 5.29 -6.01
N ILE A 231 5.05 5.29 -5.10
CA ILE A 231 5.30 5.29 -3.66
C ILE A 231 6.16 4.09 -3.27
N GLU A 232 5.83 2.89 -3.76
CA GLU A 232 6.61 1.66 -3.53
C GLU A 232 8.05 1.80 -4.04
N GLN A 233 8.24 2.28 -5.28
CA GLN A 233 9.58 2.44 -5.86
C GLN A 233 10.42 3.47 -5.08
N PHE A 234 9.83 4.60 -4.71
CA PHE A 234 10.52 5.61 -3.92
C PHE A 234 10.82 5.15 -2.49
N ALA A 235 9.98 4.30 -1.91
CA ALA A 235 10.25 3.67 -0.63
C ALA A 235 11.42 2.68 -0.74
N ALA A 236 11.49 1.91 -1.83
CA ALA A 236 12.59 1.00 -2.12
C ALA A 236 13.93 1.74 -2.27
N ASP A 237 13.94 2.89 -2.96
CA ASP A 237 15.13 3.72 -3.14
C ASP A 237 15.56 4.42 -1.83
N ALA A 238 14.61 4.84 -0.99
CA ALA A 238 14.86 5.46 0.30
C ALA A 238 15.33 4.46 1.38
N GLY A 239 15.25 3.16 1.13
CA GLY A 239 15.70 2.10 2.04
C GLY A 239 15.01 2.17 3.41
N LYS A 240 15.79 2.27 4.51
CA LYS A 240 15.23 2.28 5.88
C LYS A 240 14.21 3.41 6.11
N LYS A 241 14.44 4.60 5.55
CA LYS A 241 13.49 5.72 5.64
C LYS A 241 12.20 5.44 4.86
N GLY A 242 12.25 4.59 3.83
CA GLY A 242 11.09 4.19 3.06
C GLY A 242 10.08 3.37 3.87
N GLY A 243 10.57 2.48 4.74
CA GLY A 243 9.73 1.68 5.63
C GLY A 243 8.96 2.48 6.69
N GLU A 244 9.30 3.77 6.90
CA GLU A 244 8.59 4.64 7.84
C GLU A 244 7.30 5.24 7.27
N PHE A 245 7.12 5.22 5.95
CA PHE A 245 5.92 5.81 5.30
C PHE A 245 5.17 4.87 4.37
N TYR A 246 5.70 3.67 4.13
CA TYR A 246 5.10 2.70 3.23
C TYR A 246 4.95 1.34 3.90
N THR A 247 3.74 0.82 3.91
CA THR A 247 3.42 -0.56 4.30
C THR A 247 3.25 -1.40 3.04
N PRO A 248 3.84 -2.61 2.95
CA PRO A 248 3.58 -3.48 1.81
C PRO A 248 2.10 -3.81 1.67
N ARG A 249 1.55 -3.60 0.48
CA ARG A 249 0.13 -3.79 0.18
C ARG A 249 -0.40 -5.18 0.57
N GLU A 250 0.44 -6.19 0.46
CA GLU A 250 0.08 -7.56 0.84
C GLU A 250 -0.16 -7.69 2.35
N VAL A 251 0.58 -6.95 3.19
CA VAL A 251 0.39 -6.92 4.65
C VAL A 251 -0.89 -6.18 5.00
N GLU A 252 -1.16 -5.05 4.34
CA GLU A 252 -2.41 -4.30 4.48
C GLU A 252 -3.60 -5.20 4.13
N ARG A 253 -3.52 -5.95 3.03
CA ARG A 253 -4.54 -6.90 2.57
C ARG A 253 -4.80 -8.02 3.57
N VAL A 254 -3.78 -8.58 4.22
CA VAL A 254 -3.97 -9.57 5.29
C VAL A 254 -4.80 -8.96 6.42
N ILE A 255 -4.44 -7.79 6.91
CA ILE A 255 -5.15 -7.11 8.02
C ILE A 255 -6.59 -6.80 7.63
N ILE A 256 -6.81 -6.22 6.46
CA ILE A 256 -8.16 -5.84 6.01
C ILE A 256 -9.03 -7.08 5.77
N ASN A 257 -8.49 -8.16 5.22
CA ASN A 257 -9.21 -9.44 5.08
C ASN A 257 -9.61 -10.04 6.44
N ILE A 258 -8.80 -9.85 7.48
CA ILE A 258 -9.10 -10.27 8.86
C ILE A 258 -10.20 -9.39 9.47
N LEU A 259 -10.09 -8.07 9.30
CA LEU A 259 -11.02 -7.11 9.91
C LEU A 259 -12.35 -7.00 9.18
N LYS A 260 -12.41 -7.32 7.88
CA LYS A 260 -13.63 -7.34 7.06
C LYS A 260 -14.49 -6.08 7.21
N PRO A 261 -14.06 -4.94 6.67
CA PRO A 261 -14.87 -3.73 6.73
C PRO A 261 -16.25 -3.92 6.07
N HIS A 262 -17.26 -3.27 6.64
CA HIS A 262 -18.63 -3.24 6.15
C HIS A 262 -19.02 -1.84 5.71
N GLU A 263 -20.12 -1.72 4.97
CA GLU A 263 -20.69 -0.42 4.58
C GLU A 263 -20.92 0.46 5.81
N LYS A 264 -20.59 1.76 5.68
CA LYS A 264 -20.69 2.79 6.74
C LYS A 264 -19.79 2.60 7.96
N ASP A 265 -18.84 1.66 7.94
CA ASP A 265 -17.82 1.57 8.98
C ASP A 265 -16.98 2.85 9.02
N HIS A 266 -16.66 3.29 10.23
CA HIS A 266 -15.69 4.34 10.49
C HIS A 266 -14.32 3.68 10.70
N ILE A 267 -13.39 3.91 9.77
CA ILE A 267 -12.05 3.32 9.76
C ILE A 267 -11.01 4.39 10.06
N TYR A 268 -10.16 4.16 11.04
CA TYR A 268 -9.15 5.12 11.47
C TYR A 268 -7.74 4.53 11.42
N ASP A 269 -6.81 5.30 10.84
CA ASP A 269 -5.38 5.06 10.90
C ASP A 269 -4.68 6.23 11.62
N PRO A 270 -4.20 6.03 12.87
CA PRO A 270 -3.52 7.07 13.65
C PRO A 270 -2.12 7.41 13.14
N THR A 271 -1.58 6.63 12.20
CA THR A 271 -0.25 6.77 11.61
C THR A 271 -0.30 6.51 10.11
N VAL A 272 -1.19 7.24 9.44
CA VAL A 272 -1.75 6.89 8.14
C VAL A 272 -0.72 6.71 7.00
N GLY A 273 0.50 7.21 7.15
CA GLY A 273 1.54 7.04 6.14
C GLY A 273 1.09 7.51 4.77
N SER A 274 1.10 6.60 3.79
CA SER A 274 0.60 6.84 2.43
C SER A 274 -0.91 6.59 2.26
N ALA A 275 -1.65 6.30 3.31
CA ALA A 275 -3.06 5.92 3.35
C ALA A 275 -3.37 4.51 2.80
N GLY A 276 -2.38 3.63 2.69
CA GLY A 276 -2.54 2.31 2.08
C GLY A 276 -3.61 1.45 2.75
N PHE A 277 -3.69 1.40 4.09
CA PHE A 277 -4.76 0.67 4.80
C PHE A 277 -6.16 1.19 4.49
N LEU A 278 -6.32 2.51 4.37
CA LEU A 278 -7.63 3.11 4.07
C LEU A 278 -8.06 2.78 2.63
N LEU A 279 -7.12 2.80 1.70
CA LEU A 279 -7.34 2.40 0.32
C LEU A 279 -7.65 0.92 0.19
N GLU A 280 -6.89 0.05 0.87
CA GLU A 280 -7.14 -1.39 0.85
C GLU A 280 -8.51 -1.74 1.46
N ALA A 281 -8.97 -1.00 2.49
CA ALA A 281 -10.31 -1.16 3.04
C ALA A 281 -11.41 -0.81 2.01
N TYR A 282 -11.22 0.28 1.26
CA TYR A 282 -12.10 0.65 0.17
C TYR A 282 -12.10 -0.42 -0.94
N HIS A 283 -10.92 -0.87 -1.40
CA HIS A 283 -10.81 -1.90 -2.43
C HIS A 283 -11.45 -3.22 -2.00
N TYR A 284 -11.23 -3.63 -0.75
CA TYR A 284 -11.86 -4.82 -0.19
C TYR A 284 -13.38 -4.76 -0.29
N LEU A 285 -13.98 -3.66 0.15
CA LEU A 285 -15.44 -3.53 0.12
C LEU A 285 -15.97 -3.38 -1.31
N LYS A 286 -15.22 -2.70 -2.19
CA LYS A 286 -15.52 -2.60 -3.63
C LYS A 286 -15.56 -3.99 -4.30
N GLU A 287 -14.57 -4.85 -4.03
CA GLU A 287 -14.52 -6.22 -4.54
C GLU A 287 -15.67 -7.09 -3.99
N LYS A 288 -16.07 -6.90 -2.74
CA LYS A 288 -17.06 -7.74 -2.05
C LYS A 288 -18.50 -7.29 -2.26
N ALA A 289 -18.75 -6.00 -2.35
CA ALA A 289 -20.09 -5.45 -2.27
C ALA A 289 -20.40 -4.36 -3.31
N GLY A 290 -19.44 -4.01 -4.15
CA GLY A 290 -19.57 -2.99 -5.20
C GLY A 290 -19.15 -1.60 -4.75
N GLU A 291 -18.94 -0.72 -5.73
CA GLU A 291 -18.39 0.62 -5.53
C GLU A 291 -19.25 1.53 -4.67
N GLU A 292 -20.56 1.51 -4.87
CA GLU A 292 -21.52 2.33 -4.11
C GLU A 292 -21.37 2.10 -2.59
N LYS A 293 -21.29 0.82 -2.19
CA LYS A 293 -21.09 0.47 -0.78
C LYS A 293 -19.69 0.84 -0.28
N ALA A 294 -18.67 0.67 -1.09
CA ALA A 294 -17.32 1.06 -0.73
C ALA A 294 -17.21 2.58 -0.50
N ARG A 295 -17.89 3.40 -1.29
CA ARG A 295 -17.96 4.86 -1.10
C ARG A 295 -18.72 5.29 0.15
N SER A 296 -19.46 4.40 0.80
CA SER A 296 -20.12 4.69 2.08
C SER A 296 -19.21 4.59 3.29
N LEU A 297 -17.96 4.13 3.15
CA LEU A 297 -16.98 4.10 4.22
C LEU A 297 -16.59 5.50 4.67
N PHE A 298 -16.42 5.67 5.98
CA PHE A 298 -15.87 6.88 6.58
C PHE A 298 -14.39 6.63 6.93
N LEU A 299 -13.50 7.26 6.18
CA LEU A 299 -12.05 7.05 6.27
C LEU A 299 -11.38 8.21 6.99
N TYR A 300 -10.63 7.91 8.04
CA TYR A 300 -9.94 8.88 8.88
C TYR A 300 -8.46 8.53 9.01
N GLY A 301 -7.60 9.52 8.88
CA GLY A 301 -6.16 9.33 9.02
C GLY A 301 -5.48 10.49 9.72
N GLN A 302 -4.44 10.21 10.52
CA GLN A 302 -3.59 11.24 11.10
C GLN A 302 -2.13 10.98 10.78
N GLU A 303 -1.40 12.03 10.35
CA GLU A 303 0.01 11.94 9.97
C GLU A 303 0.79 13.14 10.54
N LYS A 304 1.93 12.85 11.15
CA LYS A 304 2.79 13.87 11.74
C LYS A 304 3.66 14.57 10.71
N ASN A 305 4.25 13.81 9.78
CA ASN A 305 5.17 14.32 8.77
C ASN A 305 4.41 15.02 7.64
N ILE A 306 4.77 16.28 7.35
CA ILE A 306 4.06 17.09 6.35
C ILE A 306 4.18 16.52 4.93
N GLY A 307 5.33 15.96 4.55
CA GLY A 307 5.52 15.34 3.23
C GLY A 307 4.69 14.06 3.06
N THR A 308 4.70 13.21 4.09
CA THR A 308 3.90 11.99 4.12
C THR A 308 2.40 12.29 4.16
N TYR A 309 1.99 13.31 4.93
CA TYR A 309 0.61 13.83 4.92
C TYR A 309 0.16 14.24 3.50
N ALA A 310 1.00 14.98 2.77
CA ALA A 310 0.70 15.37 1.40
C ALA A 310 0.55 14.14 0.49
N ILE A 311 1.43 13.14 0.62
CA ILE A 311 1.33 11.87 -0.11
C ILE A 311 0.00 11.17 0.18
N ALA A 312 -0.41 11.05 1.45
CA ALA A 312 -1.68 10.44 1.83
C ALA A 312 -2.89 11.14 1.21
N LYS A 313 -2.93 12.48 1.28
CA LYS A 313 -4.00 13.30 0.71
C LYS A 313 -4.08 13.12 -0.81
N ILE A 314 -2.95 13.24 -1.49
CA ILE A 314 -2.89 13.05 -2.95
C ILE A 314 -3.34 11.63 -3.31
N ASN A 315 -2.89 10.62 -2.58
CA ASN A 315 -3.25 9.23 -2.82
C ASN A 315 -4.77 9.00 -2.72
N THR A 316 -5.39 9.52 -1.66
CA THR A 316 -6.86 9.43 -1.51
C THR A 316 -7.60 10.15 -2.63
N PHE A 317 -7.15 11.34 -3.05
CA PHE A 317 -7.77 12.08 -4.15
C PHE A 317 -7.61 11.38 -5.51
N LEU A 318 -6.43 10.83 -5.79
CA LEU A 318 -6.19 10.10 -7.06
C LEU A 318 -7.05 8.84 -7.18
N HIS A 319 -7.40 8.20 -6.04
CA HIS A 319 -8.34 7.09 -5.99
C HIS A 319 -9.83 7.53 -5.94
N GLY A 320 -10.11 8.82 -6.03
CA GLY A 320 -11.48 9.36 -5.98
C GLY A 320 -12.14 9.24 -4.60
N LEU A 321 -11.34 9.20 -3.53
CA LEU A 321 -11.78 9.16 -2.14
C LEU A 321 -11.72 10.56 -1.49
N ASP A 322 -12.36 11.53 -2.13
CA ASP A 322 -12.35 12.95 -1.74
C ASP A 322 -12.91 13.19 -0.33
N GLY A 323 -13.73 12.28 0.18
CA GLY A 323 -14.33 12.31 1.51
C GLY A 323 -13.43 11.80 2.63
N ALA A 324 -12.23 11.29 2.34
CA ALA A 324 -11.30 10.83 3.37
C ALA A 324 -10.77 12.03 4.20
N ASP A 325 -10.99 11.96 5.52
CA ASP A 325 -10.55 13.01 6.47
C ASP A 325 -9.13 12.69 6.97
N ILE A 326 -8.14 13.21 6.25
CA ILE A 326 -6.73 13.07 6.62
C ILE A 326 -6.26 14.37 7.27
N ARG A 327 -5.76 14.28 8.51
CA ARG A 327 -5.32 15.44 9.31
C ARG A 327 -3.84 15.36 9.66
N ARG A 328 -3.19 16.54 9.67
CA ARG A 328 -1.79 16.63 10.04
C ARG A 328 -1.62 16.95 11.51
N GLY A 329 -1.00 16.06 12.27
CA GLY A 329 -0.70 16.24 13.70
C GLY A 329 -0.01 15.03 14.32
N ASP A 330 0.57 15.22 15.50
CA ASP A 330 1.19 14.15 16.28
C ASP A 330 0.12 13.43 17.10
N THR A 331 -0.20 12.21 16.72
CA THR A 331 -1.26 11.40 17.34
C THR A 331 -1.06 11.17 18.85
N LEU A 332 0.18 11.08 19.30
CA LEU A 332 0.45 10.83 20.71
C LEU A 332 0.30 12.09 21.58
N SER A 333 0.73 13.25 21.10
CA SER A 333 0.66 14.51 21.85
C SER A 333 -0.54 15.37 21.50
N ASP A 334 -1.03 15.31 20.26
CA ASP A 334 -2.13 16.14 19.76
C ASP A 334 -3.05 15.32 18.83
N PRO A 335 -3.85 14.38 19.37
CA PRO A 335 -4.86 13.67 18.59
C PRO A 335 -5.94 14.64 18.11
N LEU A 336 -6.25 14.61 16.82
CA LEU A 336 -7.12 15.59 16.16
C LEU A 336 -8.57 15.11 15.95
N PHE A 337 -8.82 13.81 16.13
CA PHE A 337 -10.17 13.26 16.04
C PHE A 337 -10.80 13.22 17.43
N LEU A 338 -11.52 14.28 17.77
CA LEU A 338 -12.15 14.47 19.06
C LEU A 338 -13.67 14.63 18.92
N ASN A 339 -14.39 14.22 19.94
CA ASN A 339 -15.80 14.55 20.13
C ASN A 339 -15.95 16.02 20.62
N ALA A 340 -17.16 16.52 20.62
CA ALA A 340 -17.45 17.89 21.08
C ALA A 340 -17.07 18.15 22.56
N ASP A 341 -17.03 17.11 23.38
CA ASP A 341 -16.60 17.16 24.78
C ASP A 341 -15.07 17.08 24.98
N GLY A 342 -14.31 16.98 23.89
CA GLY A 342 -12.84 16.88 23.91
C GLY A 342 -12.31 15.46 24.16
N THR A 343 -13.17 14.45 24.27
CA THR A 343 -12.76 13.06 24.34
C THR A 343 -12.35 12.52 22.95
N LEU A 344 -11.59 11.43 22.89
CA LEU A 344 -11.24 10.81 21.63
C LEU A 344 -12.50 10.30 20.92
N LYS A 345 -12.60 10.59 19.61
CA LYS A 345 -13.57 9.92 18.73
C LYS A 345 -13.24 8.43 18.65
N THR A 346 -14.26 7.59 18.59
CA THR A 346 -14.10 6.14 18.50
C THR A 346 -14.59 5.60 17.16
N PHE A 347 -14.00 4.49 16.72
CA PHE A 347 -14.14 3.93 15.39
C PHE A 347 -14.47 2.44 15.42
N ASP A 348 -15.08 1.94 14.35
CA ASP A 348 -15.43 0.53 14.17
C ASP A 348 -14.18 -0.30 13.91
N ILE A 349 -13.27 0.25 13.11
CA ILE A 349 -12.00 -0.38 12.75
C ILE A 349 -10.86 0.62 12.96
N VAL A 350 -9.79 0.17 13.64
CA VAL A 350 -8.55 0.91 13.75
C VAL A 350 -7.43 0.08 13.14
N VAL A 351 -6.67 0.66 12.23
CA VAL A 351 -5.52 0.02 11.58
C VAL A 351 -4.28 0.86 11.79
N ALA A 352 -3.12 0.24 11.92
CA ALA A 352 -1.89 0.99 12.06
C ALA A 352 -0.65 0.18 11.69
N ASN A 353 0.30 0.84 11.07
CA ASN A 353 1.71 0.48 11.05
C ASN A 353 2.47 1.70 11.59
N PHE A 354 2.62 1.78 12.91
CA PHE A 354 3.26 2.93 13.55
C PHE A 354 4.80 2.81 13.46
N PRO A 355 5.53 3.93 13.50
CA PRO A 355 6.99 3.89 13.49
C PRO A 355 7.54 3.25 14.77
N TYR A 356 8.37 2.19 14.61
CA TYR A 356 8.82 1.35 15.72
C TYR A 356 9.89 2.00 16.58
N SER A 357 9.80 1.74 17.89
CA SER A 357 10.84 2.05 18.88
C SER A 357 11.27 3.54 18.91
N ILE A 358 10.32 4.44 18.66
CA ILE A 358 10.59 5.89 18.79
C ILE A 358 11.00 6.20 20.23
N LYS A 359 12.15 6.86 20.37
CA LYS A 359 12.72 7.25 21.67
C LYS A 359 12.26 8.62 22.15
N GLU A 360 11.97 9.54 21.20
CA GLU A 360 11.56 10.92 21.48
C GLU A 360 10.14 11.14 21.00
N TRP A 361 9.14 11.02 21.89
CA TRP A 361 7.72 11.00 21.58
C TRP A 361 6.83 11.80 22.51
N ASN A 362 7.30 12.87 23.08
CA ASN A 362 6.54 13.73 23.99
C ASN A 362 5.74 12.96 25.08
N SER A 363 6.44 12.08 25.79
CA SER A 363 5.86 11.25 26.85
C SER A 363 5.19 12.06 27.98
N GLU A 364 5.68 13.28 28.26
CA GLU A 364 5.09 14.16 29.28
C GLU A 364 3.65 14.58 28.91
N ALA A 365 3.37 14.90 27.65
CA ALA A 365 2.01 15.19 27.21
C ALA A 365 1.09 13.96 27.35
N PHE A 366 1.61 12.77 27.04
CA PHE A 366 0.85 11.53 27.18
C PHE A 366 0.54 11.20 28.66
N LYS A 367 1.50 11.44 29.55
CA LYS A 367 1.40 11.24 31.00
C LYS A 367 0.27 12.05 31.67
N THR A 368 -0.11 13.20 31.08
CA THR A 368 -1.25 13.98 31.57
C THR A 368 -2.56 13.21 31.55
N ASN A 369 -2.63 12.12 30.81
CA ASN A 369 -3.81 11.30 30.57
C ASN A 369 -5.07 12.08 30.12
N LYS A 370 -4.87 13.25 29.49
CA LYS A 370 -5.95 14.12 29.01
C LYS A 370 -7.03 13.38 28.22
N PHE A 371 -6.64 12.32 27.50
CA PHE A 371 -7.52 11.56 26.63
C PHE A 371 -7.90 10.17 27.19
N GLY A 372 -7.64 9.91 28.47
CA GLY A 372 -8.02 8.67 29.14
C GLY A 372 -7.31 7.41 28.62
N ARG A 373 -6.13 7.55 28.03
CA ARG A 373 -5.38 6.41 27.47
C ARG A 373 -4.67 5.55 28.52
N LEU A 374 -4.53 6.08 29.74
CA LEU A 374 -3.92 5.42 30.89
C LEU A 374 -4.92 5.02 31.97
N ASP A 375 -6.24 5.11 31.72
CA ASP A 375 -7.27 4.83 32.75
C ASP A 375 -7.11 3.44 33.35
N ASP A 376 -6.78 2.44 32.53
CA ASP A 376 -6.64 1.04 32.92
C ASP A 376 -5.22 0.50 32.69
N TYR A 377 -4.23 1.36 32.42
CA TYR A 377 -2.92 0.93 31.95
C TYR A 377 -1.77 1.72 32.60
N GLU A 378 -0.64 1.03 32.77
CA GLU A 378 0.62 1.66 33.16
C GLU A 378 1.11 2.65 32.09
N MET A 379 1.90 3.64 32.51
CA MET A 379 2.55 4.58 31.59
C MET A 379 3.58 3.86 30.71
N PRO A 380 3.49 3.94 29.38
CA PRO A 380 4.48 3.35 28.49
C PRO A 380 5.91 3.88 28.73
N PRO A 381 6.95 3.07 28.39
CA PRO A 381 8.33 3.48 28.60
C PRO A 381 8.67 4.80 27.89
N VAL A 382 9.29 5.76 28.59
CA VAL A 382 9.63 7.09 28.05
C VAL A 382 10.51 7.03 26.79
N LYS A 383 11.33 5.99 26.65
CA LYS A 383 12.23 5.79 25.49
C LYS A 383 11.72 4.78 24.47
N ASN A 384 10.42 4.44 24.50
CA ASN A 384 9.80 3.55 23.52
C ASN A 384 8.30 3.83 23.43
N ALA A 385 7.84 4.30 22.25
CA ALA A 385 6.46 4.70 22.02
C ALA A 385 5.52 3.54 21.62
N ASP A 386 6.02 2.32 21.40
CA ASP A 386 5.24 1.23 20.79
C ASP A 386 3.91 1.02 21.54
N TYR A 387 3.95 0.90 22.86
CA TYR A 387 2.73 0.76 23.67
C TYR A 387 1.91 2.05 23.80
N ALA A 388 2.48 3.23 23.62
CA ALA A 388 1.72 4.47 23.57
C ALA A 388 0.78 4.50 22.34
N PHE A 389 1.25 4.03 21.19
CA PHE A 389 0.39 3.84 20.01
C PHE A 389 -0.67 2.77 20.24
N ILE A 390 -0.31 1.63 20.80
CA ILE A 390 -1.27 0.54 21.10
C ILE A 390 -2.38 1.03 22.03
N LEU A 391 -2.04 1.76 23.11
CA LEU A 391 -3.03 2.32 24.03
C LEU A 391 -3.92 3.39 23.36
N HIS A 392 -3.35 4.21 22.49
CA HIS A 392 -4.13 5.15 21.68
C HIS A 392 -5.13 4.41 20.78
N ILE A 393 -4.69 3.34 20.10
CA ILE A 393 -5.52 2.50 19.24
C ILE A 393 -6.67 1.88 20.06
N ILE A 394 -6.37 1.27 21.21
CA ILE A 394 -7.39 0.67 22.08
C ILE A 394 -8.42 1.71 22.52
N LYS A 395 -7.98 2.92 22.92
CA LYS A 395 -8.89 3.99 23.33
C LYS A 395 -9.73 4.53 22.17
N SER A 396 -9.20 4.47 20.95
CA SER A 396 -9.89 4.90 19.73
C SER A 396 -10.85 3.85 19.16
N MET A 397 -10.86 2.60 19.65
CA MET A 397 -11.85 1.60 19.28
C MET A 397 -13.18 1.87 19.99
N ASN A 398 -14.32 1.79 19.28
CA ASN A 398 -15.64 1.83 19.91
C ASN A 398 -15.92 0.51 20.68
N LYS A 399 -17.09 0.39 21.30
CA LYS A 399 -17.44 -0.78 22.14
C LYS A 399 -17.43 -2.12 21.40
N ASN A 400 -17.61 -2.12 20.08
CA ASN A 400 -17.57 -3.29 19.21
C ASN A 400 -16.33 -3.26 18.29
N GLY A 401 -15.44 -2.30 18.51
CA GLY A 401 -14.32 -1.99 17.63
C GLY A 401 -13.30 -3.13 17.56
N ARG A 402 -12.69 -3.24 16.41
CA ARG A 402 -11.60 -4.18 16.10
C ARG A 402 -10.39 -3.40 15.61
N ALA A 403 -9.20 -3.92 15.88
CA ALA A 403 -7.99 -3.32 15.33
C ALA A 403 -7.03 -4.35 14.76
N GLY A 404 -6.29 -3.96 13.73
CA GLY A 404 -5.19 -4.73 13.16
C GLY A 404 -3.93 -3.86 13.11
N VAL A 405 -2.91 -4.26 13.85
CA VAL A 405 -1.73 -3.43 14.08
C VAL A 405 -0.48 -4.21 13.69
N VAL A 406 0.37 -3.60 12.89
CA VAL A 406 1.71 -4.15 12.59
C VAL A 406 2.64 -3.74 13.72
N VAL A 407 3.24 -4.72 14.40
CA VAL A 407 4.09 -4.49 15.56
C VAL A 407 5.45 -5.16 15.42
N PRO A 408 6.52 -4.59 15.97
CA PRO A 408 7.79 -5.30 16.09
C PRO A 408 7.66 -6.43 17.13
N HIS A 409 8.37 -7.54 16.94
CA HIS A 409 8.31 -8.70 17.85
C HIS A 409 8.55 -8.34 19.32
N GLY A 410 9.32 -7.27 19.61
CA GLY A 410 9.56 -6.81 20.97
C GLY A 410 8.29 -6.48 21.76
N VAL A 411 7.20 -6.09 21.10
CA VAL A 411 5.89 -5.87 21.72
C VAL A 411 5.37 -7.16 22.37
N LEU A 412 5.68 -8.31 21.79
CA LEU A 412 5.14 -9.60 22.22
C LEU A 412 5.79 -10.16 23.49
N PHE A 413 7.06 -9.76 23.80
CA PHE A 413 7.81 -10.47 24.85
C PHE A 413 8.64 -9.57 25.78
N LYS A 414 8.82 -8.26 25.52
CA LYS A 414 9.55 -7.40 26.48
C LYS A 414 8.94 -7.47 27.87
N SER A 415 9.80 -7.57 28.91
CA SER A 415 9.41 -7.82 30.31
C SER A 415 9.43 -6.58 31.20
N ASP A 416 9.81 -5.41 30.66
CA ASP A 416 9.75 -4.12 31.37
C ASP A 416 8.30 -3.67 31.61
N VAL A 417 8.05 -2.38 31.80
CA VAL A 417 6.69 -1.82 31.90
C VAL A 417 5.81 -2.26 30.72
N SER A 418 6.41 -2.50 29.54
CA SER A 418 5.67 -3.03 28.39
C SER A 418 5.04 -4.40 28.67
N GLY A 419 5.70 -5.24 29.49
CA GLY A 419 5.14 -6.52 29.93
C GLY A 419 3.89 -6.35 30.79
N LYS A 420 3.89 -5.39 31.71
CA LYS A 420 2.71 -5.08 32.55
C LYS A 420 1.54 -4.56 31.72
N ILE A 421 1.80 -3.68 30.75
CA ILE A 421 0.75 -3.17 29.86
C ILE A 421 0.18 -4.33 29.01
N ARG A 422 1.03 -5.21 28.49
CA ARG A 422 0.60 -6.38 27.73
C ARG A 422 -0.27 -7.32 28.59
N GLU A 423 0.14 -7.59 29.82
CA GLU A 423 -0.65 -8.33 30.81
C GLU A 423 -2.05 -7.73 30.99
N GLN A 424 -2.13 -6.40 31.20
CA GLN A 424 -3.41 -5.70 31.36
C GLN A 424 -4.30 -5.83 30.10
N ILE A 425 -3.72 -5.68 28.91
CA ILE A 425 -4.44 -5.84 27.62
C ILE A 425 -4.99 -7.27 27.47
N ILE A 426 -4.20 -8.28 27.84
CA ILE A 426 -4.59 -9.69 27.76
C ILE A 426 -5.67 -10.01 28.80
N LYS A 427 -5.52 -9.57 30.05
CA LYS A 427 -6.52 -9.75 31.13
C LYS A 427 -7.85 -9.08 30.80
N ASN A 428 -7.84 -7.98 30.05
CA ASN A 428 -9.05 -7.33 29.54
C ASN A 428 -9.63 -8.06 28.30
N ASP A 429 -9.11 -9.23 27.94
CA ASP A 429 -9.54 -10.08 26.83
C ASP A 429 -9.61 -9.36 25.47
N LEU A 430 -8.69 -8.40 25.23
CA LEU A 430 -8.70 -7.59 24.01
C LEU A 430 -7.92 -8.24 22.86
N VAL A 431 -6.91 -9.07 23.14
CA VAL A 431 -6.10 -9.70 22.07
C VAL A 431 -6.86 -10.88 21.47
N GLU A 432 -7.18 -10.83 20.19
CA GLU A 432 -7.86 -11.91 19.48
C GLU A 432 -6.88 -12.85 18.77
N ALA A 433 -5.84 -12.27 18.14
CA ALA A 433 -4.80 -13.08 17.50
C ALA A 433 -3.43 -12.37 17.48
N VAL A 434 -2.38 -13.18 17.38
CA VAL A 434 -1.00 -12.79 17.08
C VAL A 434 -0.51 -13.61 15.89
N ILE A 435 -0.05 -12.94 14.83
CA ILE A 435 0.34 -13.60 13.58
C ILE A 435 1.76 -13.19 13.25
N GLY A 436 2.70 -14.14 13.26
CA GLY A 436 4.08 -13.95 12.83
C GLY A 436 4.16 -13.81 11.32
N MET A 437 4.84 -12.77 10.85
CA MET A 437 4.99 -12.50 9.43
C MET A 437 6.41 -12.81 8.97
N PRO A 438 6.63 -13.12 7.68
CA PRO A 438 7.96 -13.32 7.14
C PRO A 438 8.88 -12.12 7.36
N SER A 439 10.17 -12.41 7.54
CA SER A 439 11.20 -11.35 7.57
C SER A 439 11.35 -10.69 6.20
N LYS A 440 11.97 -9.52 6.15
CA LYS A 440 12.27 -8.76 4.92
C LYS A 440 11.03 -8.42 4.06
N LEU A 441 9.85 -8.30 4.66
CA LEU A 441 8.66 -7.77 3.96
C LEU A 441 8.70 -6.24 3.82
N PHE A 442 9.37 -5.54 4.75
CA PHE A 442 9.45 -4.09 4.78
C PHE A 442 10.80 -3.59 4.24
N PHE A 443 10.79 -2.48 3.51
CA PHE A 443 12.02 -1.88 2.98
C PHE A 443 12.98 -1.48 4.09
N GLY A 444 14.23 -1.92 3.98
CA GLY A 444 15.29 -1.58 4.92
C GLY A 444 15.12 -2.13 6.36
N VAL A 445 14.08 -2.91 6.61
CA VAL A 445 13.80 -3.55 7.91
C VAL A 445 14.00 -5.06 7.77
N GLY A 446 15.12 -5.56 8.30
CA GLY A 446 15.42 -7.01 8.30
C GLY A 446 14.72 -7.78 9.43
N ILE A 447 14.10 -7.07 10.39
CA ILE A 447 13.47 -7.67 11.56
C ILE A 447 12.07 -8.17 11.20
N PRO A 448 11.68 -9.41 11.57
CA PRO A 448 10.32 -9.88 11.39
C PRO A 448 9.35 -9.06 12.23
N VAL A 449 8.14 -8.87 11.72
CA VAL A 449 7.03 -8.19 12.40
C VAL A 449 5.93 -9.19 12.71
N ALA A 450 5.03 -8.81 13.60
CA ALA A 450 3.80 -9.55 13.85
C ALA A 450 2.58 -8.66 13.61
N LEU A 451 1.46 -9.28 13.25
CA LEU A 451 0.16 -8.62 13.25
C LEU A 451 -0.50 -8.88 14.60
N PHE A 452 -0.88 -7.81 15.25
CA PHE A 452 -1.54 -7.81 16.56
C PHE A 452 -3.00 -7.44 16.36
N VAL A 453 -3.89 -8.44 16.48
CA VAL A 453 -5.33 -8.28 16.22
C VAL A 453 -6.05 -8.09 17.56
N LEU A 454 -6.72 -6.95 17.70
CA LEU A 454 -7.49 -6.58 18.88
C LEU A 454 -8.99 -6.58 18.55
N ASN A 455 -9.80 -7.02 19.54
CA ASN A 455 -11.26 -7.05 19.40
C ASN A 455 -11.92 -6.81 20.78
N LYS A 456 -12.72 -5.74 20.88
CA LYS A 456 -13.48 -5.44 22.09
C LYS A 456 -14.76 -6.26 22.25
N ASN A 457 -15.19 -6.97 21.19
CA ASN A 457 -16.42 -7.75 21.20
C ASN A 457 -16.21 -9.14 20.58
N LYS A 458 -15.30 -9.92 21.19
CA LYS A 458 -15.07 -11.31 20.78
C LYS A 458 -16.33 -12.16 20.92
N THR A 459 -16.53 -13.11 19.99
CA THR A 459 -17.59 -14.12 20.11
C THR A 459 -17.37 -15.00 21.34
N LYS A 460 -18.42 -15.69 21.79
CA LYS A 460 -18.33 -16.57 22.98
C LYS A 460 -17.23 -17.63 22.85
N GLU A 461 -17.04 -18.16 21.64
CA GLU A 461 -16.07 -19.21 21.33
C GLU A 461 -14.62 -18.72 21.38
N ARG A 462 -14.42 -17.39 21.18
CA ARG A 462 -13.10 -16.74 21.16
C ARG A 462 -12.75 -16.04 22.47
N LYS A 463 -13.72 -15.89 23.39
CA LYS A 463 -13.46 -15.27 24.70
C LYS A 463 -12.43 -16.05 25.50
N ASN A 464 -11.54 -15.31 26.17
CA ASN A 464 -10.43 -15.84 26.98
C ASN A 464 -9.47 -16.74 26.18
N LYS A 465 -9.38 -16.54 24.86
CA LYS A 465 -8.47 -17.27 23.97
C LYS A 465 -7.77 -16.31 23.03
N ILE A 466 -6.57 -16.68 22.62
CA ILE A 466 -5.78 -15.98 21.62
C ILE A 466 -5.35 -16.99 20.54
N LEU A 467 -5.61 -16.68 19.28
CA LEU A 467 -5.10 -17.45 18.16
C LEU A 467 -3.67 -17.00 17.85
N VAL A 468 -2.73 -17.93 17.92
CA VAL A 468 -1.34 -17.70 17.50
C VAL A 468 -1.11 -18.38 16.17
N ILE A 469 -0.65 -17.62 15.17
CA ILE A 469 -0.34 -18.11 13.82
C ILE A 469 1.14 -17.85 13.53
N ASP A 470 1.87 -18.84 13.04
CA ASP A 470 3.22 -18.69 12.50
C ASP A 470 3.19 -18.76 10.98
N ALA A 471 3.22 -17.59 10.32
CA ALA A 471 3.29 -17.46 8.88
C ALA A 471 4.71 -17.06 8.40
N GLU A 472 5.73 -17.18 9.25
CA GLU A 472 7.10 -16.75 8.94
C GLU A 472 7.67 -17.42 7.67
N LYS A 473 7.17 -18.61 7.29
CA LYS A 473 7.61 -19.36 6.10
C LYS A 473 6.73 -19.13 4.86
N ASP A 474 5.65 -18.34 4.97
CA ASP A 474 4.67 -18.14 3.89
C ASP A 474 5.03 -16.91 3.02
N PHE A 475 5.99 -17.06 2.12
CA PHE A 475 6.42 -15.98 1.22
C PHE A 475 7.05 -16.50 -0.08
N GLU A 476 7.25 -15.60 -1.01
CA GLU A 476 8.13 -15.75 -2.16
C GLU A 476 9.40 -14.95 -1.92
N GLU A 477 10.55 -15.59 -2.03
CA GLU A 477 11.84 -14.94 -1.82
C GLU A 477 12.15 -13.96 -2.95
N GLY A 478 12.46 -12.72 -2.58
CA GLY A 478 12.88 -11.67 -3.50
C GLY A 478 14.32 -11.24 -3.24
N LYS A 479 15.00 -10.71 -4.26
CA LYS A 479 16.40 -10.26 -4.15
C LYS A 479 16.61 -9.17 -3.08
N LYS A 480 15.68 -8.22 -2.96
CA LYS A 480 15.74 -7.10 -2.02
C LYS A 480 14.68 -7.19 -0.92
N GLN A 481 13.54 -7.80 -1.22
CA GLN A 481 12.37 -7.85 -0.37
C GLN A 481 11.59 -9.13 -0.64
N ASN A 482 11.10 -9.80 0.41
CA ASN A 482 10.19 -10.92 0.31
C ASN A 482 8.77 -10.41 0.02
N ARG A 483 7.93 -11.23 -0.61
CA ARG A 483 6.54 -10.87 -0.94
C ARG A 483 5.57 -11.97 -0.52
N LEU A 484 4.39 -11.58 -0.07
CA LEU A 484 3.30 -12.51 0.16
C LEU A 484 2.55 -12.73 -1.16
N ARG A 485 2.42 -14.02 -1.54
CA ARG A 485 1.59 -14.39 -2.69
C ARG A 485 0.12 -14.41 -2.27
N LYS A 486 -0.77 -14.36 -3.22
CA LYS A 486 -2.22 -14.49 -2.96
C LYS A 486 -2.56 -15.71 -2.10
N LYS A 487 -1.94 -16.87 -2.37
CA LYS A 487 -2.12 -18.09 -1.58
C LYS A 487 -1.68 -17.95 -0.12
N ASP A 488 -0.63 -17.16 0.14
CA ASP A 488 -0.11 -16.93 1.49
C ASP A 488 -1.08 -16.05 2.29
N ILE A 489 -1.58 -14.98 1.67
CA ILE A 489 -2.64 -14.12 2.23
C ILE A 489 -3.90 -14.94 2.55
N GLU A 490 -4.36 -15.76 1.59
CA GLU A 490 -5.53 -16.62 1.78
C GLU A 490 -5.33 -17.65 2.89
N LYS A 491 -4.12 -18.22 3.03
CA LYS A 491 -3.80 -19.21 4.07
C LYS A 491 -3.91 -18.60 5.47
N VAL A 492 -3.30 -17.42 5.68
CA VAL A 492 -3.38 -16.68 6.95
C VAL A 492 -4.84 -16.31 7.26
N THR A 493 -5.55 -15.77 6.27
CA THR A 493 -6.95 -15.35 6.44
C THR A 493 -7.84 -16.53 6.83
N LYS A 494 -7.73 -17.67 6.14
CA LYS A 494 -8.49 -18.89 6.44
C LYS A 494 -8.16 -19.47 7.80
N ALA A 495 -6.88 -19.44 8.23
CA ALA A 495 -6.49 -19.86 9.56
C ALA A 495 -7.13 -19.00 10.65
N PHE A 496 -7.13 -17.67 10.45
CA PHE A 496 -7.80 -16.74 11.37
C PHE A 496 -9.32 -16.95 11.41
N GLU A 497 -9.97 -17.14 10.27
CA GLU A 497 -11.42 -17.40 10.19
C GLU A 497 -11.80 -18.70 10.89
N GLY A 498 -11.04 -19.76 10.60
CA GLY A 498 -11.29 -21.09 11.16
C GLY A 498 -11.10 -21.16 12.66
N TYR A 499 -10.26 -20.28 13.24
CA TYR A 499 -9.96 -20.14 14.67
C TYR A 499 -9.79 -21.50 15.40
N LYS A 500 -8.90 -22.33 14.87
CA LYS A 500 -8.63 -23.69 15.37
C LYS A 500 -7.15 -24.04 15.20
N ASP A 501 -6.74 -25.09 15.91
CA ASP A 501 -5.38 -25.63 15.80
C ASP A 501 -5.13 -26.15 14.39
N ILE A 502 -3.95 -25.81 13.87
CA ILE A 502 -3.40 -26.32 12.60
C ILE A 502 -1.96 -26.72 12.92
N GLU A 503 -1.66 -27.99 12.74
CA GLU A 503 -0.34 -28.56 13.04
C GLU A 503 0.80 -27.73 12.42
N LYS A 504 1.82 -27.41 13.22
CA LYS A 504 3.00 -26.60 12.84
C LYS A 504 2.70 -25.24 12.23
N TYR A 505 1.47 -24.70 12.44
CA TYR A 505 1.07 -23.44 11.82
C TYR A 505 0.23 -22.52 12.71
N ALA A 506 -0.78 -23.02 13.41
CA ALA A 506 -1.66 -22.20 14.24
C ALA A 506 -2.11 -22.95 15.48
N ARG A 507 -2.27 -22.21 16.59
CA ARG A 507 -2.77 -22.75 17.84
C ARG A 507 -3.69 -21.76 18.55
N VAL A 508 -4.82 -22.27 19.05
CA VAL A 508 -5.72 -21.52 19.92
C VAL A 508 -5.26 -21.73 21.36
N VAL A 509 -4.79 -20.68 21.98
CA VAL A 509 -4.20 -20.71 23.32
C VAL A 509 -5.15 -20.06 24.32
N ASP A 510 -5.43 -20.75 25.41
CA ASP A 510 -6.23 -20.19 26.52
C ASP A 510 -5.43 -19.12 27.28
N ILE A 511 -6.11 -18.05 27.73
CA ILE A 511 -5.44 -16.96 28.49
C ILE A 511 -4.72 -17.50 29.72
N LYS A 512 -5.24 -18.56 30.33
CA LYS A 512 -4.62 -19.18 31.49
C LYS A 512 -3.23 -19.76 31.19
N GLU A 513 -3.08 -20.41 30.02
CA GLU A 513 -1.77 -20.90 29.56
C GLU A 513 -0.81 -19.74 29.27
N ILE A 514 -1.34 -18.61 28.75
CA ILE A 514 -0.54 -17.40 28.50
C ILE A 514 -0.10 -16.76 29.83
N GLU A 515 -0.94 -16.79 30.85
CA GLU A 515 -0.60 -16.36 32.21
C GLU A 515 0.52 -17.22 32.81
N ASP A 516 0.44 -18.53 32.67
CA ASP A 516 1.48 -19.47 33.10
C ASP A 516 2.82 -19.23 32.35
N ASN A 517 2.77 -18.59 31.17
CA ASN A 517 3.91 -18.12 30.38
C ASN A 517 4.26 -16.64 30.62
N GLU A 518 3.89 -16.06 31.78
CA GLU A 518 4.18 -14.68 32.16
C GLU A 518 3.67 -13.64 31.15
N PHE A 519 2.53 -13.90 30.54
CA PHE A 519 1.92 -13.07 29.48
C PHE A 519 2.84 -12.80 28.29
N ASN A 520 3.79 -13.69 28.04
CA ASN A 520 4.68 -13.64 26.90
C ASN A 520 3.98 -14.23 25.67
N LEU A 521 3.84 -13.43 24.61
CA LEU A 521 3.16 -13.81 23.37
C LEU A 521 4.15 -14.19 22.25
N ASN A 522 5.38 -14.59 22.60
CA ASN A 522 6.32 -15.07 21.59
C ASN A 522 5.74 -16.31 20.88
N ILE A 523 5.54 -16.20 19.59
CA ILE A 523 4.84 -17.17 18.74
C ILE A 523 5.42 -18.57 18.86
N ARG A 524 6.76 -18.69 18.89
CA ARG A 524 7.48 -19.98 18.99
C ARG A 524 7.28 -20.71 20.32
N ARG A 525 6.71 -20.07 21.33
CA ARG A 525 6.31 -20.73 22.59
C ARG A 525 5.04 -21.56 22.43
N PHE A 526 4.21 -21.22 21.44
CA PHE A 526 2.90 -21.81 21.26
C PHE A 526 2.78 -22.63 19.96
N VAL A 527 3.52 -22.26 18.92
CA VAL A 527 3.54 -22.96 17.63
C VAL A 527 4.95 -23.47 17.38
N ASP A 528 5.11 -24.79 17.47
CA ASP A 528 6.38 -25.44 17.13
C ASP A 528 6.43 -25.73 15.63
N THR A 529 7.26 -24.98 14.92
CA THR A 529 7.51 -25.12 13.48
C THR A 529 8.81 -25.86 13.19
N SER A 530 9.46 -26.49 14.21
CA SER A 530 10.66 -27.29 14.02
C SER A 530 10.33 -28.51 13.13
N GLU A 531 11.19 -28.79 12.19
CA GLU A 531 11.18 -30.06 11.50
C GLU A 531 11.68 -31.11 12.51
N GLU A 532 11.04 -32.28 12.57
CA GLU A 532 11.60 -33.39 13.32
C GLU A 532 13.00 -33.64 12.74
N GLU A 533 14.03 -33.44 13.56
CA GLU A 533 15.36 -33.90 13.18
C GLU A 533 15.23 -35.38 12.88
N GLU A 534 15.58 -35.80 11.66
CA GLU A 534 15.71 -37.21 11.34
C GLU A 534 16.61 -37.80 12.43
N THR A 535 16.06 -38.71 13.23
CA THR A 535 16.84 -39.40 14.24
C THR A 535 17.89 -40.22 13.49
N ILE A 536 19.09 -39.64 13.38
CA ILE A 536 20.22 -40.34 12.79
C ILE A 536 20.51 -41.53 13.68
N ASP A 537 20.23 -42.72 13.19
CA ASP A 537 20.66 -43.93 13.90
C ASP A 537 22.20 -43.98 13.85
N VAL A 538 22.80 -43.56 14.96
CA VAL A 538 24.25 -43.51 15.11
C VAL A 538 24.90 -44.87 14.82
N LYS A 539 24.18 -45.97 15.02
CA LYS A 539 24.68 -47.30 14.71
C LYS A 539 24.75 -47.55 13.20
N GLU A 540 23.77 -47.12 12.46
CA GLU A 540 23.71 -47.20 10.99
C GLU A 540 24.83 -46.37 10.35
N VAL A 541 24.97 -45.12 10.80
CA VAL A 541 26.05 -44.21 10.34
C VAL A 541 27.45 -44.76 10.66
N VAL A 542 27.64 -45.38 11.83
CA VAL A 542 28.92 -46.03 12.18
C VAL A 542 29.20 -47.25 11.31
N VAL A 543 28.20 -48.01 10.91
CA VAL A 543 28.34 -49.14 9.97
C VAL A 543 28.71 -48.62 8.58
N ASP A 544 28.05 -47.58 8.10
CA ASP A 544 28.34 -46.96 6.80
C ASP A 544 29.74 -46.33 6.75
N LEU A 545 30.16 -45.67 7.80
CA LEU A 545 31.53 -45.16 7.93
C LEU A 545 32.57 -46.26 7.83
N LYS A 546 32.36 -47.39 8.52
CA LYS A 546 33.26 -48.55 8.46
C LYS A 546 33.29 -49.21 7.07
N ASN A 547 32.17 -49.21 6.36
CA ASN A 547 32.11 -49.72 4.99
C ASN A 547 32.86 -48.80 4.02
N LEU A 548 32.66 -47.48 4.13
CA LEU A 548 33.38 -46.47 3.35
C LEU A 548 34.90 -46.47 3.63
N GLU A 549 35.32 -46.72 4.88
CA GLU A 549 36.74 -46.92 5.21
C GLU A 549 37.33 -48.16 4.53
N LYS A 550 36.62 -49.26 4.50
CA LYS A 550 37.06 -50.48 3.79
C LYS A 550 37.14 -50.27 2.27
N GLU A 551 36.14 -49.58 1.68
CA GLU A 551 36.18 -49.26 0.24
C GLU A 551 37.35 -48.32 -0.10
N ARG A 552 37.59 -47.32 0.75
CA ARG A 552 38.76 -46.42 0.61
C ARG A 552 40.06 -47.23 0.60
N ASP A 553 40.25 -48.12 1.58
CA ASP A 553 41.47 -48.92 1.70
C ASP A 553 41.66 -49.92 0.53
N GLN A 554 40.57 -50.37 -0.10
CA GLN A 554 40.62 -51.19 -1.33
C GLN A 554 40.99 -50.38 -2.59
N ILE A 555 40.74 -49.08 -2.62
CA ILE A 555 41.09 -48.23 -3.74
C ILE A 555 42.56 -47.77 -3.67
N PHE A 556 43.14 -47.70 -2.48
CA PHE A 556 44.52 -47.24 -2.25
C PHE A 556 45.54 -48.39 -2.11
N HIS A 557 45.12 -49.64 -2.22
CA HIS A 557 45.94 -50.87 -2.37
C HIS A 557 45.79 -51.47 -3.75
#